data_efce4e2dc1733bef8bcea3fe8e94c9d8
#
_entry.id   efce4e2dc1733bef8bcea3fe8e94c9d8
#
_cell.length_a   1.000
_cell.length_b   1.000
_cell.length_c   1.000
_cell.angle_alpha   90.00
_cell.angle_beta   90.00
_cell.angle_gamma   90.00
#
_symmetry.space_group_name_H-M   'P 1'
#
loop_
_entity.id
_entity.type
_entity.pdbx_description
1 polymer ?
#
loop_
_entity_poly.entity_id
_entity_poly.type
_entity_poly.pdbx_seq_one_letter_code
_entity_poly.pdbx_strand_id
1 'polypeptide(L)'
;GWEPVIIDIGNHGAFPMKYISGHRPTTDDEVSLSYSQAEATGAKEGSTVTVQTADGDKDLTVTGVYQDITNNGKTAKATFDDGAPALWQVIYADTHSTDQASAFARDLNEKYPGVQAIGMNQYASQFFGATGSQVHRITMMACAIALGLSFLITVLFTVLIVSRERPQLGVLLALGFTRGAIARQYLTRFGVLALTGIALGLLGSFTLGASAIGAAMSSRGAPDLQLLPNPWLVGLLLPGALLATVIGAVALALRRLRTMSLSTALTTGE
;
A
#
# COMPACT_ATOMS: atom_id res chain seq x y z
N GLY A 1 13.26 17.63 -26.98
CA GLY A 1 12.47 16.80 -27.89
C GLY A 1 10.99 16.97 -27.59
N TRP A 2 10.12 16.61 -28.53
CA TRP A 2 8.67 16.65 -28.34
C TRP A 2 8.21 15.41 -27.56
N GLU A 3 7.39 15.63 -26.54
CA GLU A 3 6.76 14.56 -25.76
C GLU A 3 5.24 14.62 -25.95
N PRO A 4 4.58 13.49 -26.25
CA PRO A 4 3.14 13.47 -26.40
C PRO A 4 2.45 13.73 -25.06
N VAL A 5 1.43 14.57 -25.08
CA VAL A 5 0.66 14.94 -23.89
C VAL A 5 -0.82 15.03 -24.23
N ILE A 6 -1.68 14.61 -23.33
CA ILE A 6 -3.12 14.86 -23.39
C ILE A 6 -3.41 16.10 -22.56
N ILE A 7 -3.92 17.13 -23.23
CA ILE A 7 -4.27 18.38 -22.57
C ILE A 7 -5.76 18.38 -22.27
N ASP A 8 -6.09 18.51 -21.00
CA ASP A 8 -7.45 18.74 -20.51
C ASP A 8 -7.70 20.25 -20.50
N ILE A 9 -8.56 20.70 -21.39
CA ILE A 9 -8.87 22.11 -21.60
C ILE A 9 -10.19 22.46 -20.90
N GLY A 10 -10.19 23.51 -20.07
CA GLY A 10 -11.40 23.98 -19.44
C GLY A 10 -11.25 24.56 -18.04
N ASN A 11 -12.35 24.64 -17.31
CA ASN A 11 -12.34 25.15 -15.94
C ASN A 11 -11.98 24.06 -14.94
N HIS A 12 -10.75 24.10 -14.43
CA HIS A 12 -10.22 23.13 -13.48
C HIS A 12 -10.57 23.44 -12.01
N GLY A 13 -11.49 24.36 -11.75
CA GLY A 13 -11.92 24.72 -10.39
C GLY A 13 -12.96 23.78 -9.79
N ALA A 14 -13.76 23.14 -10.63
CA ALA A 14 -14.87 22.31 -10.19
C ALA A 14 -14.42 20.97 -9.57
N PHE A 15 -13.29 20.44 -10.01
CA PHE A 15 -12.71 19.20 -9.47
C PHE A 15 -11.27 19.46 -9.02
N PRO A 16 -11.04 19.70 -7.72
CA PRO A 16 -9.73 20.04 -7.21
C PRO A 16 -8.78 18.82 -7.31
N MET A 17 -7.69 18.99 -8.06
CA MET A 17 -6.57 18.05 -8.08
C MET A 17 -5.55 18.40 -6.99
N LYS A 18 -4.81 17.41 -6.52
CA LYS A 18 -3.70 17.65 -5.59
C LYS A 18 -2.48 18.13 -6.37
N TYR A 19 -2.08 19.38 -6.18
CA TYR A 19 -0.84 19.93 -6.70
C TYR A 19 0.33 19.60 -5.78
N ILE A 20 1.45 19.23 -6.38
CA ILE A 20 2.73 19.00 -5.69
C ILE A 20 3.41 20.35 -5.47
N SER A 21 3.36 21.21 -6.51
CA SER A 21 3.85 22.60 -6.45
C SER A 21 2.95 23.50 -7.27
N GLY A 22 2.88 24.77 -6.93
CA GLY A 22 2.13 25.78 -7.65
C GLY A 22 0.61 25.61 -7.58
N HIS A 23 -0.07 26.01 -8.65
CA HIS A 23 -1.53 26.05 -8.73
C HIS A 23 -2.04 25.69 -10.13
N ARG A 24 -3.37 25.57 -10.25
CA ARG A 24 -4.04 25.35 -11.54
C ARG A 24 -3.86 26.55 -12.47
N PRO A 25 -3.92 26.33 -13.80
CA PRO A 25 -3.95 27.42 -14.76
C PRO A 25 -5.22 28.27 -14.57
N THR A 26 -5.08 29.57 -14.70
CA THR A 26 -6.16 30.55 -14.56
C THR A 26 -6.32 31.43 -15.78
N THR A 27 -5.29 31.50 -16.62
CA THR A 27 -5.27 32.28 -17.88
C THR A 27 -4.86 31.38 -19.05
N ASP A 28 -5.13 31.85 -20.28
CA ASP A 28 -4.88 31.09 -21.52
C ASP A 28 -3.40 30.92 -21.87
N ASP A 29 -2.52 31.61 -21.18
CA ASP A 29 -1.07 31.52 -21.33
C ASP A 29 -0.43 30.64 -20.24
N GLU A 30 -1.26 29.95 -19.45
CA GLU A 30 -0.84 29.10 -18.36
C GLU A 30 -1.13 27.62 -18.63
N VAL A 31 -0.26 26.76 -18.11
CA VAL A 31 -0.44 25.31 -18.14
C VAL A 31 0.02 24.70 -16.83
N SER A 32 -0.65 23.68 -16.36
CA SER A 32 -0.10 22.81 -15.32
C SER A 32 0.18 21.43 -15.90
N LEU A 33 1.29 20.82 -15.47
CA LEU A 33 1.75 19.52 -15.96
C LEU A 33 1.55 18.46 -14.90
N SER A 34 1.28 17.24 -15.33
CA SER A 34 1.40 16.09 -14.45
C SER A 34 2.87 15.91 -14.03
N TYR A 35 3.10 15.25 -12.92
CA TYR A 35 4.46 14.96 -12.40
C TYR A 35 5.32 14.24 -13.46
N SER A 36 4.78 13.20 -14.09
CA SER A 36 5.52 12.43 -15.11
C SER A 36 5.84 13.26 -16.36
N GLN A 37 4.93 14.16 -16.77
CA GLN A 37 5.16 15.04 -17.91
C GLN A 37 6.19 16.11 -17.58
N ALA A 38 6.15 16.67 -16.37
CA ALA A 38 7.13 17.63 -15.89
C ALA A 38 8.54 17.02 -15.83
N GLU A 39 8.66 15.77 -15.34
CA GLU A 39 9.95 15.04 -15.35
C GLU A 39 10.44 14.77 -16.78
N ALA A 40 9.56 14.28 -17.67
CA ALA A 40 9.94 13.96 -19.05
C ALA A 40 10.42 15.17 -19.84
N THR A 41 9.83 16.35 -19.60
CA THR A 41 10.20 17.61 -20.25
C THR A 41 11.29 18.39 -19.51
N GLY A 42 11.56 18.05 -18.25
CA GLY A 42 12.44 18.81 -17.35
C GLY A 42 11.84 20.15 -16.90
N ALA A 43 10.52 20.35 -17.16
CA ALA A 43 9.83 21.60 -16.82
C ALA A 43 9.53 21.67 -15.32
N LYS A 44 9.58 22.89 -14.79
CA LYS A 44 9.27 23.23 -13.39
C LYS A 44 8.31 24.40 -13.36
N GLU A 45 7.69 24.61 -12.20
CA GLU A 45 6.92 25.82 -11.97
C GLU A 45 7.70 27.08 -12.37
N GLY A 46 7.07 27.96 -13.13
CA GLY A 46 7.68 29.18 -13.69
C GLY A 46 8.45 28.99 -15.00
N SER A 47 8.66 27.75 -15.48
CA SER A 47 9.28 27.52 -16.80
C SER A 47 8.27 27.71 -17.92
N THR A 48 8.78 28.05 -19.11
CA THR A 48 7.98 28.11 -20.35
C THR A 48 8.10 26.79 -21.09
N VAL A 49 6.97 26.27 -21.56
CA VAL A 49 6.88 25.08 -22.43
C VAL A 49 6.16 25.47 -23.71
N THR A 50 6.65 25.00 -24.84
CA THR A 50 5.99 25.19 -26.15
C THR A 50 5.08 23.99 -26.39
N VAL A 51 3.82 24.25 -26.66
CA VAL A 51 2.80 23.26 -27.00
C VAL A 51 2.38 23.45 -28.46
N GLN A 52 2.39 22.36 -29.22
CA GLN A 52 1.86 22.37 -30.59
C GLN A 52 0.34 22.25 -30.53
N THR A 53 -0.35 23.28 -30.95
CA THR A 53 -1.81 23.37 -31.03
C THR A 53 -2.29 23.34 -32.49
N ALA A 54 -3.60 23.31 -32.74
CA ALA A 54 -4.16 23.38 -34.07
C ALA A 54 -3.81 24.70 -34.80
N ASP A 55 -3.68 25.78 -34.06
CA ASP A 55 -3.38 27.13 -34.57
C ASP A 55 -1.86 27.41 -34.68
N GLY A 56 -1.01 26.44 -34.30
CA GLY A 56 0.46 26.57 -34.31
C GLY A 56 1.08 26.36 -32.94
N ASP A 57 2.36 26.68 -32.84
CA ASP A 57 3.10 26.54 -31.58
C ASP A 57 2.71 27.66 -30.60
N LYS A 58 2.38 27.30 -29.39
CA LYS A 58 2.00 28.23 -28.32
C LYS A 58 2.93 28.06 -27.12
N ASP A 59 3.50 29.15 -26.65
CA ASP A 59 4.32 29.17 -25.45
C ASP A 59 3.42 29.39 -24.24
N LEU A 60 3.53 28.47 -23.24
CA LEU A 60 2.74 28.49 -22.02
C LEU A 60 3.65 28.48 -20.80
N THR A 61 3.27 29.24 -19.79
CA THR A 61 3.97 29.26 -18.50
C THR A 61 3.45 28.12 -17.61
N VAL A 62 4.36 27.32 -17.08
CA VAL A 62 4.01 26.25 -16.13
C VAL A 62 3.68 26.85 -14.78
N THR A 63 2.41 26.81 -14.36
CA THR A 63 1.94 27.35 -13.07
C THR A 63 1.88 26.34 -11.97
N GLY A 64 1.96 25.05 -12.29
CA GLY A 64 1.97 24.02 -11.26
C GLY A 64 2.21 22.63 -11.80
N VAL A 65 2.58 21.75 -10.86
CA VAL A 65 2.76 20.31 -11.11
C VAL A 65 1.78 19.55 -10.24
N TYR A 66 0.98 18.67 -10.85
CA TYR A 66 -0.05 17.89 -10.15
C TYR A 66 0.17 16.39 -10.27
N GLN A 67 -0.48 15.63 -9.36
CA GLN A 67 -0.43 14.17 -9.41
C GLN A 67 -1.49 13.63 -10.36
N ASP A 68 -1.06 12.85 -11.35
CA ASP A 68 -1.96 12.12 -12.24
C ASP A 68 -1.30 10.81 -12.69
N ILE A 69 -2.05 9.73 -12.62
CA ILE A 69 -1.63 8.40 -13.09
C ILE A 69 -2.38 7.97 -14.35
N THR A 70 -3.36 8.76 -14.79
CA THR A 70 -4.09 8.50 -16.05
C THR A 70 -3.17 8.69 -17.23
N ASN A 71 -3.42 8.00 -18.33
CA ASN A 71 -2.59 8.06 -19.54
C ASN A 71 -1.08 7.92 -19.28
N ASN A 72 -0.70 7.04 -18.34
CA ASN A 72 0.68 6.86 -17.87
C ASN A 72 1.30 8.15 -17.31
N GLY A 73 0.48 9.04 -16.76
CA GLY A 73 0.91 10.33 -16.24
C GLY A 73 1.31 11.34 -17.31
N LYS A 74 0.96 11.15 -18.58
CA LYS A 74 1.24 12.09 -19.67
C LYS A 74 0.06 13.02 -19.91
N THR A 75 -0.19 13.90 -18.95
CA THR A 75 -1.32 14.82 -18.98
C THR A 75 -0.91 16.25 -18.64
N ALA A 76 -1.67 17.21 -19.13
CA ALA A 76 -1.54 18.61 -18.79
C ALA A 76 -2.94 19.24 -18.67
N LYS A 77 -3.04 20.38 -18.00
CA LYS A 77 -4.27 21.15 -17.84
C LYS A 77 -4.05 22.58 -18.31
N ALA A 78 -4.97 23.07 -19.11
CA ALA A 78 -4.94 24.43 -19.65
C ALA A 78 -6.34 25.03 -19.70
N THR A 79 -6.44 26.33 -19.94
CA THR A 79 -7.72 27.04 -20.09
C THR A 79 -7.98 27.53 -21.51
N PHE A 80 -6.95 27.61 -22.34
CA PHE A 80 -7.08 28.08 -23.72
C PHE A 80 -7.97 27.15 -24.57
N ASP A 81 -8.62 27.73 -25.58
CA ASP A 81 -9.35 26.97 -26.60
C ASP A 81 -8.66 27.26 -27.96
N ASP A 82 -8.18 26.22 -28.60
CA ASP A 82 -7.53 26.31 -29.93
C ASP A 82 -8.49 25.94 -31.08
N GLY A 83 -9.78 25.76 -30.78
CA GLY A 83 -10.80 25.38 -31.76
C GLY A 83 -10.64 23.97 -32.32
N ALA A 84 -9.68 23.19 -31.85
CA ALA A 84 -9.49 21.80 -32.28
C ALA A 84 -10.68 20.92 -31.85
N PRO A 85 -11.07 19.92 -32.66
CA PRO A 85 -12.13 19.01 -32.25
C PRO A 85 -11.69 18.22 -31.00
N ALA A 86 -12.47 18.34 -29.93
CA ALA A 86 -12.21 17.61 -28.71
C ALA A 86 -12.28 16.09 -28.96
N LEU A 87 -11.31 15.33 -28.48
CA LEU A 87 -11.33 13.87 -28.55
C LEU A 87 -12.48 13.30 -27.73
N TRP A 88 -12.75 13.89 -26.57
CA TRP A 88 -13.90 13.63 -25.69
C TRP A 88 -14.14 14.83 -24.79
N GLN A 89 -15.34 14.92 -24.28
CA GLN A 89 -15.72 15.95 -23.33
C GLN A 89 -16.06 15.29 -21.98
N VAL A 90 -15.53 15.82 -20.91
CA VAL A 90 -15.81 15.35 -19.55
C VAL A 90 -16.60 16.43 -18.80
N ILE A 91 -17.75 16.04 -18.24
CA ILE A 91 -18.58 16.91 -17.42
C ILE A 91 -18.56 16.36 -16.00
N TYR A 92 -18.08 17.15 -15.07
CA TYR A 92 -18.12 16.82 -13.64
C TYR A 92 -19.41 17.37 -13.03
N ALA A 93 -20.19 16.49 -12.42
CA ALA A 93 -21.39 16.85 -11.69
C ALA A 93 -21.21 16.47 -10.22
N ASP A 94 -21.46 17.44 -9.32
CA ASP A 94 -21.44 17.18 -7.88
C ASP A 94 -22.81 16.69 -7.43
N THR A 95 -22.81 15.69 -6.55
CA THR A 95 -24.00 15.09 -5.95
C THR A 95 -23.83 15.00 -4.45
N HIS A 96 -24.94 15.15 -3.70
CA HIS A 96 -24.88 15.20 -2.23
C HIS A 96 -24.51 13.87 -1.57
N SER A 97 -24.60 12.74 -2.30
CA SER A 97 -24.23 11.42 -1.78
C SER A 97 -23.85 10.46 -2.89
N THR A 98 -23.10 9.41 -2.53
CA THR A 98 -22.66 8.32 -3.43
C THR A 98 -23.84 7.57 -4.07
N ASP A 99 -24.93 7.36 -3.32
CA ASP A 99 -26.11 6.66 -3.82
C ASP A 99 -26.84 7.51 -4.85
N GLN A 100 -26.94 8.80 -4.64
CA GLN A 100 -27.49 9.76 -5.61
C GLN A 100 -26.62 9.81 -6.87
N ALA A 101 -25.29 9.80 -6.75
CA ALA A 101 -24.37 9.77 -7.90
C ALA A 101 -24.62 8.53 -8.76
N SER A 102 -24.78 7.37 -8.14
CA SER A 102 -25.05 6.11 -8.84
C SER A 102 -26.42 6.05 -9.51
N ALA A 103 -27.42 6.64 -8.90
CA ALA A 103 -28.77 6.74 -9.47
C ALA A 103 -28.80 7.73 -10.64
N PHE A 104 -28.17 8.90 -10.48
CA PHE A 104 -28.05 9.92 -11.51
C PHE A 104 -27.25 9.42 -12.73
N ALA A 105 -26.16 8.71 -12.52
CA ALA A 105 -25.39 8.12 -13.60
C ALA A 105 -26.20 7.10 -14.41
N ARG A 106 -27.04 6.29 -13.77
CA ARG A 106 -27.93 5.35 -14.46
C ARG A 106 -29.00 6.07 -15.30
N ASP A 107 -29.64 7.07 -14.73
CA ASP A 107 -30.66 7.88 -15.44
C ASP A 107 -30.07 8.57 -16.67
N LEU A 108 -28.87 9.14 -16.58
CA LEU A 108 -28.18 9.75 -17.69
C LEU A 108 -27.83 8.74 -18.80
N ASN A 109 -27.34 7.57 -18.44
CA ASN A 109 -26.99 6.52 -19.41
C ASN A 109 -28.22 5.97 -20.14
N GLU A 110 -29.38 5.90 -19.45
CA GLU A 110 -30.65 5.48 -20.07
C GLU A 110 -31.22 6.57 -21.00
N LYS A 111 -31.12 7.81 -20.60
CA LYS A 111 -31.74 8.95 -21.29
C LYS A 111 -30.95 9.42 -22.50
N TYR A 112 -29.61 9.32 -22.48
CA TYR A 112 -28.72 9.84 -23.50
C TYR A 112 -27.80 8.75 -24.05
N PRO A 113 -28.21 8.05 -25.14
CA PRO A 113 -27.33 7.09 -25.81
C PRO A 113 -26.08 7.79 -26.34
N GLY A 114 -24.91 7.34 -25.93
CA GLY A 114 -23.62 7.93 -26.30
C GLY A 114 -22.95 8.73 -25.18
N VAL A 115 -23.63 9.00 -24.07
CA VAL A 115 -23.04 9.52 -22.84
C VAL A 115 -22.63 8.33 -21.97
N GLN A 116 -21.47 8.40 -21.41
CA GLN A 116 -21.00 7.44 -20.40
C GLN A 116 -20.90 8.13 -19.05
N ALA A 117 -21.98 8.09 -18.27
CA ALA A 117 -22.01 8.60 -16.92
C ALA A 117 -21.57 7.53 -15.92
N ILE A 118 -20.60 7.83 -15.09
CA ILE A 118 -20.02 6.90 -14.10
C ILE A 118 -19.88 7.65 -12.77
N GLY A 119 -20.35 7.05 -11.69
CA GLY A 119 -20.07 7.56 -10.34
C GLY A 119 -18.58 7.44 -10.00
N MET A 120 -18.01 8.44 -9.31
CA MET A 120 -16.58 8.48 -9.00
C MET A 120 -16.09 7.22 -8.27
N ASN A 121 -16.88 6.64 -7.38
CA ASN A 121 -16.53 5.40 -6.70
C ASN A 121 -16.46 4.21 -7.66
N GLN A 122 -17.36 4.16 -8.64
CA GLN A 122 -17.35 3.13 -9.67
C GLN A 122 -16.16 3.31 -10.62
N TYR A 123 -15.86 4.57 -11.01
CA TYR A 123 -14.68 4.91 -11.78
C TYR A 123 -13.40 4.48 -11.06
N ALA A 124 -13.25 4.85 -9.80
CA ALA A 124 -12.13 4.43 -8.96
C ALA A 124 -12.02 2.90 -8.86
N SER A 125 -13.14 2.19 -8.70
CA SER A 125 -13.15 0.73 -8.63
C SER A 125 -12.80 0.05 -9.96
N GLN A 126 -13.14 0.63 -11.09
CA GLN A 126 -12.76 0.12 -12.42
C GLN A 126 -11.25 0.26 -12.66
N PHE A 127 -10.66 1.42 -12.31
CA PHE A 127 -9.23 1.65 -12.49
C PHE A 127 -8.37 0.95 -11.44
N PHE A 128 -8.80 0.95 -10.18
CA PHE A 128 -8.01 0.40 -9.07
C PHE A 128 -8.48 -0.98 -8.62
N GLY A 129 -9.70 -1.40 -8.97
CA GLY A 129 -10.31 -2.63 -8.46
C GLY A 129 -9.56 -3.89 -8.85
N ALA A 130 -9.16 -4.02 -10.12
CA ALA A 130 -8.39 -5.16 -10.60
C ALA A 130 -7.00 -5.20 -9.95
N THR A 131 -6.32 -4.05 -9.93
CA THR A 131 -5.00 -3.90 -9.29
C THR A 131 -5.11 -4.07 -7.78
N GLY A 132 -6.12 -3.48 -7.14
CA GLY A 132 -6.37 -3.59 -5.71
C GLY A 132 -6.63 -5.03 -5.27
N SER A 133 -7.43 -5.79 -6.04
CA SER A 133 -7.71 -7.20 -5.73
C SER A 133 -6.47 -8.09 -5.89
N GLN A 134 -5.62 -7.83 -6.89
CA GLN A 134 -4.35 -8.54 -7.06
C GLN A 134 -3.37 -8.23 -5.92
N VAL A 135 -3.21 -6.95 -5.58
CA VAL A 135 -2.36 -6.53 -4.45
C VAL A 135 -2.86 -7.15 -3.15
N HIS A 136 -4.18 -7.16 -2.91
CA HIS A 136 -4.75 -7.80 -1.73
C HIS A 136 -4.44 -9.30 -1.67
N ARG A 137 -4.59 -10.05 -2.77
CA ARG A 137 -4.26 -11.48 -2.82
C ARG A 137 -2.78 -11.75 -2.57
N ILE A 138 -1.90 -10.97 -3.21
CA ILE A 138 -0.44 -11.09 -3.03
C ILE A 138 -0.08 -10.81 -1.57
N THR A 139 -0.64 -9.76 -0.98
CA THR A 139 -0.42 -9.40 0.43
C THR A 139 -0.89 -10.49 1.37
N MET A 140 -2.08 -11.06 1.16
CA MET A 140 -2.59 -12.16 1.97
C MET A 140 -1.72 -13.42 1.87
N MET A 141 -1.26 -13.75 0.66
CA MET A 141 -0.32 -14.87 0.47
C MET A 141 1.03 -14.61 1.15
N ALA A 142 1.58 -13.42 1.01
CA ALA A 142 2.83 -13.04 1.66
C ALA A 142 2.72 -13.10 3.19
N CYS A 143 1.62 -12.61 3.76
CA CYS A 143 1.34 -12.71 5.20
C CYS A 143 1.23 -14.17 5.65
N ALA A 144 0.52 -15.02 4.91
CA ALA A 144 0.38 -16.44 5.23
C ALA A 144 1.74 -17.17 5.21
N ILE A 145 2.57 -16.91 4.20
CA ILE A 145 3.92 -17.47 4.10
C ILE A 145 4.79 -16.97 5.25
N ALA A 146 4.75 -15.67 5.58
CA ALA A 146 5.54 -15.09 6.68
C ALA A 146 5.14 -15.70 8.03
N LEU A 147 3.85 -15.86 8.31
CA LEU A 147 3.35 -16.52 9.51
C LEU A 147 3.75 -18.01 9.56
N GLY A 148 3.67 -18.71 8.43
CA GLY A 148 4.09 -20.10 8.32
C GLY A 148 5.59 -20.29 8.58
N LEU A 149 6.43 -19.45 8.01
CA LEU A 149 7.87 -19.45 8.24
C LEU A 149 8.20 -19.10 9.70
N SER A 150 7.54 -18.08 10.25
CA SER A 150 7.70 -17.70 11.67
C SER A 150 7.33 -18.86 12.60
N PHE A 151 6.24 -19.57 12.31
CA PHE A 151 5.84 -20.75 13.05
C PHE A 151 6.90 -21.85 12.99
N LEU A 152 7.35 -22.20 11.79
CA LEU A 152 8.33 -23.26 11.56
C LEU A 152 9.65 -22.94 12.26
N ILE A 153 10.17 -21.74 12.08
CA ILE A 153 11.43 -21.29 12.72
C ILE A 153 11.28 -21.34 14.24
N THR A 154 10.16 -20.85 14.79
CA THR A 154 9.92 -20.85 16.24
C THR A 154 9.85 -22.27 16.80
N VAL A 155 9.18 -23.21 16.10
CA VAL A 155 9.14 -24.62 16.52
C VAL A 155 10.53 -25.21 16.51
N LEU A 156 11.30 -25.05 15.42
CA LEU A 156 12.65 -25.59 15.31
C LEU A 156 13.58 -25.04 16.38
N PHE A 157 13.56 -23.72 16.59
CA PHE A 157 14.37 -23.09 17.64
C PHE A 157 13.98 -23.56 19.03
N THR A 158 12.68 -23.65 19.32
CA THR A 158 12.21 -24.16 20.63
C THR A 158 12.67 -25.59 20.86
N VAL A 159 12.52 -26.47 19.86
CA VAL A 159 12.99 -27.88 19.99
C VAL A 159 14.49 -27.93 20.16
N LEU A 160 15.27 -27.13 19.45
CA LEU A 160 16.73 -27.08 19.55
C LEU A 160 17.18 -26.63 20.95
N ILE A 161 16.62 -25.53 21.46
CA ILE A 161 16.96 -24.97 22.76
C ILE A 161 16.62 -25.97 23.86
N VAL A 162 15.41 -26.52 23.85
CA VAL A 162 14.99 -27.49 24.85
C VAL A 162 15.81 -28.79 24.78
N SER A 163 16.22 -29.21 23.58
CA SER A 163 17.11 -30.37 23.44
C SER A 163 18.50 -30.11 24.00
N ARG A 164 19.05 -28.93 23.89
CA ARG A 164 20.32 -28.51 24.47
C ARG A 164 20.24 -28.36 25.99
N GLU A 165 19.13 -27.88 26.51
CA GLU A 165 18.93 -27.62 27.94
C GLU A 165 18.36 -28.84 28.71
N ARG A 166 18.16 -30.00 28.04
CA ARG A 166 17.62 -31.22 28.66
C ARG A 166 18.30 -31.60 29.99
N PRO A 167 19.65 -31.61 30.12
CA PRO A 167 20.28 -31.97 31.39
C PRO A 167 19.92 -31.00 32.52
N GLN A 168 19.86 -29.69 32.20
CA GLN A 168 19.50 -28.66 33.19
C GLN A 168 18.03 -28.74 33.58
N LEU A 169 17.15 -29.09 32.64
CA LEU A 169 15.73 -29.31 32.92
C LEU A 169 15.50 -30.51 33.82
N GLY A 170 16.30 -31.57 33.69
CA GLY A 170 16.29 -32.71 34.60
C GLY A 170 16.62 -32.32 36.03
N VAL A 171 17.65 -31.50 36.22
CA VAL A 171 18.04 -31.00 37.56
C VAL A 171 16.94 -30.12 38.17
N LEU A 172 16.32 -29.23 37.36
CA LEU A 172 15.21 -28.38 37.82
C LEU A 172 14.00 -29.20 38.26
N LEU A 173 13.67 -30.27 37.54
CA LEU A 173 12.59 -31.19 37.91
C LEU A 173 12.92 -31.93 39.17
N ALA A 174 14.20 -32.37 39.39
CA ALA A 174 14.64 -33.02 40.61
C ALA A 174 14.59 -32.07 41.83
N LEU A 175 14.78 -30.77 41.62
CA LEU A 175 14.63 -29.74 42.65
C LEU A 175 13.17 -29.37 42.95
N GLY A 176 12.19 -30.03 42.30
CA GLY A 176 10.77 -29.86 42.58
C GLY A 176 10.05 -28.80 41.71
N PHE A 177 10.71 -28.24 40.69
CA PHE A 177 10.03 -27.34 39.75
C PHE A 177 8.97 -28.08 38.92
N THR A 178 7.80 -27.50 38.80
CA THR A 178 6.73 -28.09 37.97
C THR A 178 7.00 -27.88 36.48
N ARG A 179 6.60 -28.85 35.65
CA ARG A 179 6.67 -28.72 34.17
C ARG A 179 5.95 -27.49 33.66
N GLY A 180 4.89 -27.04 34.35
CA GLY A 180 4.16 -25.82 34.02
C GLY A 180 4.97 -24.54 34.28
N ALA A 181 5.77 -24.49 35.34
CA ALA A 181 6.67 -23.38 35.64
C ALA A 181 7.74 -23.22 34.54
N ILE A 182 8.33 -24.35 34.12
CA ILE A 182 9.30 -24.40 33.03
C ILE A 182 8.65 -23.93 31.73
N ALA A 183 7.48 -24.44 31.35
CA ALA A 183 6.77 -24.02 30.14
C ALA A 183 6.46 -22.51 30.15
N ARG A 184 6.05 -21.97 31.32
CA ARG A 184 5.79 -20.53 31.46
C ARG A 184 7.04 -19.68 31.22
N GLN A 185 8.20 -20.13 31.70
CA GLN A 185 9.47 -19.45 31.49
C GLN A 185 9.84 -19.38 30.01
N TYR A 186 9.68 -20.48 29.25
CA TYR A 186 9.90 -20.45 27.78
C TYR A 186 8.90 -19.56 27.08
N LEU A 187 7.62 -19.65 27.41
CA LEU A 187 6.57 -18.79 26.82
C LEU A 187 6.85 -17.30 27.06
N THR A 188 7.29 -16.95 28.28
CA THR A 188 7.67 -15.55 28.59
C THR A 188 8.88 -15.11 27.75
N ARG A 189 9.95 -15.94 27.69
CA ARG A 189 11.16 -15.63 26.92
C ARG A 189 10.85 -15.42 25.44
N PHE A 190 10.13 -16.35 24.81
CA PHE A 190 9.75 -16.22 23.39
C PHE A 190 8.71 -15.13 23.18
N GLY A 191 7.81 -14.89 24.13
CA GLY A 191 6.85 -13.80 24.09
C GLY A 191 7.53 -12.43 24.09
N VAL A 192 8.52 -12.21 24.94
CA VAL A 192 9.31 -10.97 24.96
C VAL A 192 10.07 -10.78 23.65
N LEU A 193 10.72 -11.84 23.14
CA LEU A 193 11.41 -11.78 21.84
C LEU A 193 10.44 -11.47 20.69
N ALA A 194 9.24 -12.05 20.70
CA ALA A 194 8.22 -11.75 19.70
C ALA A 194 7.75 -10.30 19.77
N LEU A 195 7.50 -9.78 20.97
CA LEU A 195 7.09 -8.39 21.18
C LEU A 195 8.17 -7.40 20.72
N THR A 196 9.43 -7.65 21.02
CA THR A 196 10.54 -6.81 20.54
C THR A 196 10.65 -6.87 19.00
N GLY A 197 10.52 -8.06 18.42
CA GLY A 197 10.51 -8.24 16.97
C GLY A 197 9.34 -7.53 16.28
N ILE A 198 8.15 -7.58 16.88
CA ILE A 198 6.97 -6.85 16.40
C ILE A 198 7.22 -5.33 16.45
N ALA A 199 7.73 -4.82 17.55
CA ALA A 199 8.02 -3.40 17.71
C ALA A 199 9.03 -2.90 16.65
N LEU A 200 10.14 -3.63 16.45
CA LEU A 200 11.14 -3.33 15.43
C LEU A 200 10.56 -3.45 14.01
N GLY A 201 9.73 -4.47 13.75
CA GLY A 201 9.06 -4.66 12.47
C GLY A 201 8.09 -3.53 12.13
N LEU A 202 7.32 -3.06 13.11
CA LEU A 202 6.44 -1.90 12.94
C LEU A 202 7.24 -0.62 12.65
N LEU A 203 8.29 -0.35 13.42
CA LEU A 203 9.18 0.79 13.17
C LEU A 203 9.80 0.72 11.77
N GLY A 204 10.33 -0.44 11.37
CA GLY A 204 10.87 -0.66 10.03
C GLY A 204 9.83 -0.49 8.91
N SER A 205 8.60 -0.95 9.14
CA SER A 205 7.51 -0.79 8.17
C SER A 205 7.14 0.69 7.94
N PHE A 206 7.08 1.49 9.00
CA PHE A 206 6.76 2.91 8.89
C PHE A 206 7.90 3.75 8.31
N THR A 207 9.14 3.34 8.46
CA THR A 207 10.31 4.07 7.93
C THR A 207 10.70 3.57 6.54
N LEU A 208 11.16 2.31 6.44
CA LEU A 208 11.65 1.73 5.20
C LEU A 208 10.52 1.36 4.23
N GLY A 209 9.39 0.88 4.74
CA GLY A 209 8.23 0.52 3.92
C GLY A 209 7.61 1.74 3.26
N ALA A 210 7.42 2.82 3.99
CA ALA A 210 6.88 4.08 3.45
C ALA A 210 7.79 4.68 2.38
N SER A 211 9.10 4.71 2.60
CA SER A 211 10.06 5.23 1.62
C SER A 211 10.14 4.37 0.36
N ALA A 212 10.11 3.04 0.48
CA ALA A 212 10.11 2.13 -0.66
C ALA A 212 8.86 2.28 -1.52
N ILE A 213 7.68 2.43 -0.89
CA ILE A 213 6.42 2.66 -1.59
C ILE A 213 6.42 4.05 -2.24
N GLY A 214 6.88 5.09 -1.55
CA GLY A 214 7.03 6.43 -2.11
C GLY A 214 7.91 6.42 -3.36
N ALA A 215 9.06 5.77 -3.32
CA ALA A 215 9.94 5.62 -4.49
C ALA A 215 9.28 4.85 -5.65
N ALA A 216 8.52 3.78 -5.36
CA ALA A 216 7.82 3.01 -6.38
C ALA A 216 6.62 3.78 -6.99
N MET A 217 5.98 4.68 -6.22
CA MET A 217 4.85 5.49 -6.70
C MET A 217 5.33 6.75 -7.41
N SER A 218 6.48 7.32 -7.06
CA SER A 218 7.07 8.45 -7.78
C SER A 218 7.35 8.10 -9.24
N SER A 219 7.87 6.90 -9.52
CA SER A 219 8.09 6.42 -10.89
C SER A 219 6.80 6.24 -11.71
N ARG A 220 5.63 6.32 -11.07
CA ARG A 220 4.31 6.24 -11.71
C ARG A 220 3.53 7.55 -11.68
N GLY A 221 4.18 8.66 -11.36
CA GLY A 221 3.56 9.98 -11.37
C GLY A 221 2.83 10.39 -10.10
N ALA A 222 2.98 9.64 -9.01
CA ALA A 222 2.33 9.94 -7.73
C ALA A 222 3.31 9.91 -6.54
N PRO A 223 4.28 10.84 -6.49
CA PRO A 223 5.33 10.83 -5.46
C PRO A 223 4.79 11.03 -4.03
N ASP A 224 3.69 11.75 -3.89
CA ASP A 224 3.07 12.09 -2.61
C ASP A 224 1.91 11.16 -2.22
N LEU A 225 1.80 9.99 -2.85
CA LEU A 225 0.73 9.04 -2.51
C LEU A 225 0.97 8.49 -1.11
N GLN A 226 0.19 8.96 -0.16
CA GLN A 226 0.20 8.45 1.21
C GLN A 226 -0.75 7.27 1.31
N LEU A 227 -0.19 6.09 1.49
CA LEU A 227 -0.98 4.93 1.88
C LEU A 227 -1.37 5.08 3.35
N LEU A 228 -2.67 5.26 3.61
CA LEU A 228 -3.22 5.25 4.96
C LEU A 228 -3.49 3.78 5.35
N PRO A 229 -2.59 3.14 6.10
CA PRO A 229 -2.81 1.78 6.54
C PRO A 229 -3.98 1.76 7.53
N ASN A 230 -4.84 0.76 7.42
CA ASN A 230 -5.89 0.58 8.42
C ASN A 230 -5.23 0.28 9.79
N PRO A 231 -5.38 1.18 10.80
CA PRO A 231 -4.66 1.08 12.06
C PRO A 231 -5.04 -0.19 12.85
N TRP A 232 -6.26 -0.69 12.71
CA TRP A 232 -6.71 -1.92 13.35
C TRP A 232 -6.02 -3.16 12.76
N LEU A 233 -5.83 -3.16 11.45
CA LEU A 233 -5.22 -4.29 10.75
C LEU A 233 -3.72 -4.36 11.01
N VAL A 234 -3.02 -3.23 10.88
CA VAL A 234 -1.56 -3.15 11.01
C VAL A 234 -1.13 -3.08 12.47
N GLY A 235 -1.88 -2.34 13.31
CA GLY A 235 -1.51 -2.11 14.72
C GLY A 235 -1.95 -3.22 15.67
N LEU A 236 -2.99 -3.99 15.35
CA LEU A 236 -3.55 -4.99 16.27
C LEU A 236 -3.62 -6.39 15.65
N LEU A 237 -4.22 -6.54 14.47
CA LEU A 237 -4.53 -7.87 13.91
C LEU A 237 -3.26 -8.60 13.47
N LEU A 238 -2.38 -7.97 12.72
CA LEU A 238 -1.12 -8.59 12.27
C LEU A 238 -0.15 -8.88 13.43
N PRO A 239 0.12 -7.94 14.35
CA PRO A 239 0.92 -8.20 15.54
C PRO A 239 0.33 -9.30 16.43
N GLY A 240 -0.99 -9.28 16.63
CA GLY A 240 -1.71 -10.30 17.41
C GLY A 240 -1.62 -11.69 16.78
N ALA A 241 -1.79 -11.80 15.45
CA ALA A 241 -1.65 -13.05 14.73
C ALA A 241 -0.22 -13.61 14.82
N LEU A 242 0.79 -12.75 14.71
CA LEU A 242 2.20 -13.15 14.84
C LEU A 242 2.51 -13.62 16.26
N LEU A 243 2.06 -12.89 17.28
CA LEU A 243 2.22 -13.28 18.67
C LEU A 243 1.53 -14.62 18.98
N ALA A 244 0.29 -14.80 18.51
CA ALA A 244 -0.44 -16.05 18.65
C ALA A 244 0.27 -17.22 17.95
N THR A 245 0.85 -16.97 16.78
CA THR A 245 1.65 -17.96 16.03
C THR A 245 2.87 -18.41 16.84
N VAL A 246 3.62 -17.46 17.41
CA VAL A 246 4.81 -17.76 18.23
C VAL A 246 4.43 -18.52 19.49
N ILE A 247 3.41 -18.07 20.22
CA ILE A 247 2.93 -18.73 21.44
C ILE A 247 2.44 -20.15 21.13
N GLY A 248 1.67 -20.30 20.03
CA GLY A 248 1.17 -21.61 19.58
C GLY A 248 2.30 -22.55 19.19
N ALA A 249 3.33 -22.06 18.50
CA ALA A 249 4.51 -22.83 18.12
C ALA A 249 5.29 -23.33 19.32
N VAL A 250 5.55 -22.46 20.29
CA VAL A 250 6.22 -22.81 21.55
C VAL A 250 5.41 -23.83 22.34
N ALA A 251 4.09 -23.59 22.46
CA ALA A 251 3.22 -24.53 23.19
C ALA A 251 3.17 -25.91 22.53
N LEU A 252 3.13 -25.96 21.18
CA LEU A 252 3.17 -27.23 20.46
C LEU A 252 4.50 -27.96 20.62
N ALA A 253 5.62 -27.26 20.52
CA ALA A 253 6.94 -27.82 20.72
C ALA A 253 7.11 -28.41 22.13
N LEU A 254 6.65 -27.70 23.16
CA LEU A 254 6.67 -28.17 24.55
C LEU A 254 5.72 -29.34 24.79
N ARG A 255 4.58 -29.44 24.14
CA ARG A 255 3.66 -30.58 24.20
C ARG A 255 4.32 -31.85 23.66
N ARG A 256 4.99 -31.78 22.50
CA ARG A 256 5.70 -32.92 21.92
C ARG A 256 6.82 -33.47 22.86
N LEU A 257 7.47 -32.60 23.62
CA LEU A 257 8.47 -32.99 24.60
C LEU A 257 7.85 -33.70 25.83
N ARG A 258 6.58 -33.45 26.14
CA ARG A 258 5.86 -34.13 27.22
C ARG A 258 5.60 -35.62 26.93
N THR A 259 5.46 -35.97 25.62
CA THR A 259 5.16 -37.35 25.19
C THR A 259 6.40 -38.22 25.01
N MET A 260 7.60 -37.65 25.03
CA MET A 260 8.83 -38.44 25.07
C MET A 260 9.06 -38.97 26.50
N SER A 261 8.83 -40.26 26.68
CA SER A 261 8.94 -40.96 27.97
C SER A 261 10.37 -40.92 28.52
N LEU A 262 10.48 -40.86 29.85
CA LEU A 262 11.74 -40.94 30.61
C LEU A 262 12.54 -42.24 30.32
N SER A 263 11.90 -43.25 29.74
CA SER A 263 12.53 -44.51 29.41
C SER A 263 13.61 -44.44 28.32
N THR A 264 13.47 -43.49 27.37
CA THR A 264 14.44 -43.33 26.26
C THR A 264 15.69 -42.54 26.68
N ALA A 265 15.64 -41.81 27.79
CA ALA A 265 16.77 -41.02 28.28
C ALA A 265 17.78 -41.85 29.09
N LEU A 266 17.38 -43.05 29.54
CA LEU A 266 18.23 -43.94 30.32
C LEU A 266 18.93 -45.00 29.45
N THR A 267 18.51 -45.21 28.20
CA THR A 267 19.06 -46.23 27.29
C THR A 267 20.12 -45.71 26.31
N THR A 268 20.38 -44.38 26.29
CA THR A 268 21.43 -43.78 25.42
C THR A 268 22.68 -43.37 26.20
N GLY A 269 22.90 -43.91 27.36
CA GLY A 269 24.06 -43.66 28.21
C GLY A 269 25.04 -44.87 28.32
N GLU A 270 25.02 -45.80 27.33
CA GLU A 270 26.09 -46.80 27.17
C GLU A 270 26.84 -46.57 25.86
#